data_6daaf24c6409c0a730a7bd2fa74b5def
#
_entry.id   6daaf24c6409c0a730a7bd2fa74b5def
#
_cell.length_a   1.000
_cell.length_b   1.000
_cell.length_c   1.000
_cell.angle_alpha   90.00
_cell.angle_beta   90.00
_cell.angle_gamma   90.00
#
_symmetry.space_group_name_H-M   'P 1'
#
loop_
_entity.id
_entity.type
_entity.pdbx_description
1 polymer ?
#
loop_
_entity_poly.entity_id
_entity_poly.type
_entity_poly.pdbx_seq_one_letter_code
_entity_poly.pdbx_strand_id
1 'polypeptide(L)'
;MSTAEITANKAAFERFHEAANTGDAEVISKTIDELVAPDAVIRTPLPIGATGAEALKQVWAMLLRIYPDINLTVEDLIAEGDKVVGRTTVTGTHQGEFMGVAPTGKSVTYNEIFIFRFAHGRVVETWGVVDVYAQMRQIGVIPA
;
A
#
# COMPACT_ATOMS: atom_id res chain seq x y z
N MET A 1 24.78 -6.20 1.06
CA MET A 1 23.60 -7.06 1.15
C MET A 1 23.73 -8.22 0.19
N SER A 2 23.46 -9.43 0.65
CA SER A 2 23.60 -10.62 -0.16
C SER A 2 22.45 -10.78 -1.17
N THR A 3 22.69 -11.59 -2.21
CA THR A 3 21.64 -11.95 -3.18
C THR A 3 20.45 -12.64 -2.49
N ALA A 4 20.72 -13.49 -1.52
CA ALA A 4 19.67 -14.17 -0.76
C ALA A 4 18.80 -13.18 0.03
N GLU A 5 19.40 -12.16 0.63
CA GLU A 5 18.67 -11.12 1.35
C GLU A 5 17.83 -10.27 0.40
N ILE A 6 18.38 -9.92 -0.76
CA ILE A 6 17.64 -9.17 -1.79
C ILE A 6 16.43 -9.98 -2.28
N THR A 7 16.62 -11.26 -2.56
CA THR A 7 15.52 -12.15 -2.97
C THR A 7 14.45 -12.26 -1.88
N ALA A 8 14.86 -12.40 -0.62
CA ALA A 8 13.94 -12.46 0.50
C ALA A 8 13.14 -11.16 0.67
N ASN A 9 13.79 -10.01 0.48
CA ASN A 9 13.12 -8.70 0.57
C ASN A 9 12.09 -8.52 -0.55
N LYS A 10 12.40 -8.95 -1.77
CA LYS A 10 11.44 -8.94 -2.88
C LYS A 10 10.25 -9.84 -2.57
N ALA A 11 10.49 -11.04 -2.04
CA ALA A 11 9.43 -11.97 -1.65
C ALA A 11 8.53 -11.38 -0.55
N ALA A 12 9.12 -10.64 0.41
CA ALA A 12 8.37 -9.97 1.46
C ALA A 12 7.45 -8.87 0.89
N PHE A 13 7.95 -8.09 -0.07
CA PHE A 13 7.15 -7.07 -0.76
C PHE A 13 5.94 -7.73 -1.46
N GLU A 14 6.18 -8.79 -2.21
CA GLU A 14 5.11 -9.52 -2.90
C GLU A 14 4.11 -10.12 -1.91
N ARG A 15 4.59 -10.71 -0.83
CA ARG A 15 3.74 -11.30 0.21
C ARG A 15 2.82 -10.26 0.85
N PHE A 16 3.32 -9.05 1.07
CA PHE A 16 2.50 -7.96 1.58
C PHE A 16 1.34 -7.63 0.63
N HIS A 17 1.63 -7.54 -0.67
CA HIS A 17 0.61 -7.25 -1.68
C HIS A 17 -0.39 -8.40 -1.84
N GLU A 18 0.05 -9.64 -1.73
CA GLU A 18 -0.85 -10.80 -1.72
C GLU A 18 -1.81 -10.77 -0.53
N ALA A 19 -1.30 -10.42 0.66
CA ALA A 19 -2.14 -10.26 1.84
C ALA A 19 -3.18 -9.14 1.64
N ALA A 20 -2.75 -8.01 1.07
CA ALA A 20 -3.64 -6.90 0.76
C ALA A 20 -4.78 -7.32 -0.18
N ASN A 21 -4.48 -8.15 -1.17
CA ASN A 21 -5.45 -8.65 -2.13
C ASN A 21 -6.48 -9.62 -1.54
N THR A 22 -6.29 -10.13 -0.33
CA THR A 22 -7.30 -10.94 0.35
C THR A 22 -8.51 -10.12 0.76
N GLY A 23 -8.35 -8.80 0.93
CA GLY A 23 -9.40 -7.94 1.46
C GLY A 23 -9.74 -8.22 2.93
N ASP A 24 -8.96 -9.06 3.60
CA ASP A 24 -9.19 -9.48 4.97
C ASP A 24 -8.30 -8.68 5.92
N ALA A 25 -8.92 -7.84 6.75
CA ALA A 25 -8.22 -6.95 7.66
C ALA A 25 -7.33 -7.70 8.66
N GLU A 26 -7.74 -8.88 9.11
CA GLU A 26 -6.94 -9.68 10.06
C GLU A 26 -5.70 -10.26 9.38
N VAL A 27 -5.84 -10.78 8.17
CA VAL A 27 -4.71 -11.29 7.37
C VAL A 27 -3.70 -10.18 7.11
N ILE A 28 -4.17 -9.01 6.71
CA ILE A 28 -3.31 -7.85 6.44
C ILE A 28 -2.58 -7.42 7.71
N SER A 29 -3.30 -7.27 8.82
CA SER A 29 -2.72 -6.86 10.11
C SER A 29 -1.65 -7.85 10.59
N LYS A 30 -1.94 -9.14 10.50
CA LYS A 30 -0.98 -10.18 10.90
C LYS A 30 0.27 -10.17 10.01
N THR A 31 0.08 -9.99 8.70
CA THR A 31 1.20 -9.91 7.77
C THR A 31 2.07 -8.68 8.04
N ILE A 32 1.45 -7.54 8.36
CA ILE A 32 2.19 -6.34 8.76
C ILE A 32 3.02 -6.61 10.01
N ASP A 33 2.45 -7.27 11.02
CA ASP A 33 3.20 -7.63 12.23
C ASP A 33 4.43 -8.49 11.92
N GLU A 34 4.34 -9.36 10.94
CA GLU A 34 5.45 -10.24 10.55
C GLU A 34 6.51 -9.51 9.70
N LEU A 35 6.10 -8.61 8.81
CA LEU A 35 6.97 -8.04 7.78
C LEU A 35 7.46 -6.62 8.09
N VAL A 36 6.81 -5.89 8.97
CA VAL A 36 7.09 -4.47 9.21
C VAL A 36 7.57 -4.26 10.63
N ALA A 37 8.67 -3.52 10.78
CA ALA A 37 9.20 -3.19 12.10
C ALA A 37 8.20 -2.31 12.88
N PRO A 38 8.08 -2.52 14.20
CA PRO A 38 7.12 -1.74 15.01
C PRO A 38 7.34 -0.23 14.94
N ASP A 39 8.57 0.21 14.74
CA ASP A 39 8.97 1.63 14.67
C ASP A 39 9.24 2.11 13.24
N ALA A 40 8.78 1.39 12.23
CA ALA A 40 8.99 1.74 10.82
C ALA A 40 8.47 3.16 10.52
N VAL A 41 9.19 3.86 9.65
CA VAL A 41 8.76 5.19 9.18
C VAL A 41 7.86 5.00 7.96
N ILE A 42 6.57 5.22 8.15
CA ILE A 42 5.55 5.03 7.12
C ILE A 42 5.09 6.37 6.56
N ARG A 43 5.21 6.54 5.25
CA ARG A 43 4.77 7.74 4.55
C ARG A 43 3.52 7.42 3.73
N THR A 44 2.50 8.25 3.85
CA THR A 44 1.20 8.04 3.19
C THR A 44 0.53 9.39 2.94
N PRO A 45 -0.25 9.54 1.84
CA PRO A 45 -1.08 10.72 1.64
C PRO A 45 -2.33 10.72 2.53
N LEU A 46 -2.66 9.60 3.19
CA LEU A 46 -3.84 9.51 4.04
C LEU A 46 -3.58 10.13 5.42
N PRO A 47 -4.62 10.73 6.05
CA PRO A 47 -4.49 11.32 7.39
C PRO A 47 -4.44 10.21 8.45
N ILE A 48 -3.24 9.86 8.91
CA ILE A 48 -3.02 8.79 9.86
C ILE A 48 -2.59 9.36 11.21
N GLY A 49 -3.23 8.90 12.30
CA GLY A 49 -2.94 9.33 13.66
C GLY A 49 -1.96 8.46 14.43
N ALA A 50 -1.37 7.45 13.79
CA ALA A 50 -0.41 6.53 14.41
C ALA A 50 0.94 6.61 13.72
N THR A 51 1.95 5.93 14.30
CA THR A 51 3.29 5.78 13.73
C THR A 51 3.66 4.30 13.64
N GLY A 52 4.75 3.99 12.93
CA GLY A 52 5.27 2.64 12.83
C GLY A 52 4.34 1.67 12.10
N ALA A 53 4.46 0.40 12.43
CA ALA A 53 3.61 -0.65 11.83
C ALA A 53 2.12 -0.37 12.05
N GLU A 54 1.74 0.23 13.16
CA GLU A 54 0.35 0.60 13.46
C GLU A 54 -0.18 1.61 12.45
N ALA A 55 0.66 2.56 11.99
CA ALA A 55 0.27 3.50 10.93
C ALA A 55 -0.12 2.76 9.66
N LEU A 56 0.65 1.76 9.26
CA LEU A 56 0.36 0.98 8.06
C LEU A 56 -0.93 0.17 8.21
N LYS A 57 -1.20 -0.36 9.40
CA LYS A 57 -2.48 -1.03 9.68
C LYS A 57 -3.66 -0.07 9.53
N GLN A 58 -3.52 1.17 10.00
CA GLN A 58 -4.57 2.19 9.84
C GLN A 58 -4.77 2.58 8.38
N VAL A 59 -3.69 2.70 7.60
CA VAL A 59 -3.77 2.94 6.15
C VAL A 59 -4.65 1.87 5.50
N TRP A 60 -4.38 0.61 5.77
CA TRP A 60 -5.13 -0.49 5.16
C TRP A 60 -6.55 -0.60 5.66
N ALA A 61 -6.81 -0.30 6.94
CA ALA A 61 -8.17 -0.22 7.45
C ALA A 61 -8.98 0.86 6.71
N MET A 62 -8.36 2.01 6.42
CA MET A 62 -9.00 3.08 5.64
C MET A 62 -9.21 2.67 4.18
N LEU A 63 -8.20 2.07 3.54
CA LEU A 63 -8.31 1.63 2.15
C LEU A 63 -9.42 0.58 1.96
N LEU A 64 -9.57 -0.34 2.89
CA LEU A 64 -10.63 -1.34 2.84
C LEU A 64 -12.02 -0.74 3.01
N ARG A 65 -12.13 0.39 3.71
CA ARG A 65 -13.41 1.12 3.80
C ARG A 65 -13.70 1.89 2.51
N ILE A 66 -12.67 2.48 1.91
CA ILE A 66 -12.82 3.27 0.68
C ILE A 66 -13.08 2.34 -0.52
N TYR A 67 -12.27 1.29 -0.64
CA TYR A 67 -12.28 0.33 -1.72
C TYR A 67 -12.34 -1.10 -1.15
N PRO A 68 -13.52 -1.62 -0.75
CA PRO A 68 -13.61 -2.97 -0.17
C PRO A 68 -13.11 -4.08 -1.09
N ASP A 69 -13.19 -3.85 -2.40
CA ASP A 69 -12.75 -4.77 -3.45
C ASP A 69 -11.36 -4.42 -4.01
N ILE A 70 -10.55 -3.69 -3.25
CA ILE A 70 -9.22 -3.26 -3.70
C ILE A 70 -8.39 -4.44 -4.18
N ASN A 71 -7.75 -4.25 -5.33
CA ASN A 71 -6.84 -5.24 -5.91
C ASN A 71 -5.58 -4.56 -6.42
N LEU A 72 -4.44 -5.13 -6.05
CA LEU A 72 -3.12 -4.61 -6.40
C LEU A 72 -2.42 -5.60 -7.33
N THR A 73 -1.95 -5.09 -8.47
CA THR A 73 -1.13 -5.86 -9.41
C THR A 73 0.25 -5.22 -9.47
N VAL A 74 1.26 -5.93 -8.98
CA VAL A 74 2.65 -5.46 -9.04
C VAL A 74 3.15 -5.64 -10.47
N GLU A 75 3.37 -4.53 -11.16
CA GLU A 75 3.79 -4.54 -12.57
C GLU A 75 5.31 -4.68 -12.70
N ASP A 76 6.06 -3.98 -11.87
CA ASP A 76 7.52 -4.03 -11.82
C ASP A 76 7.98 -4.16 -10.38
N LEU A 77 9.02 -4.97 -10.17
CA LEU A 77 9.63 -5.16 -8.88
C LEU A 77 11.15 -5.13 -9.05
N ILE A 78 11.77 -4.09 -8.51
CA ILE A 78 13.20 -3.82 -8.68
C ILE A 78 13.83 -3.72 -7.31
N ALA A 79 14.96 -4.37 -7.10
CA ALA A 79 15.66 -4.31 -5.83
C ALA A 79 17.13 -4.02 -6.03
N GLU A 80 17.67 -3.14 -5.19
CA GLU A 80 19.08 -2.81 -5.12
C GLU A 80 19.44 -2.50 -3.66
N GLY A 81 20.46 -3.15 -3.14
CA GLY A 81 20.85 -3.00 -1.75
C GLY A 81 19.69 -3.39 -0.83
N ASP A 82 19.41 -2.54 0.15
CA ASP A 82 18.36 -2.76 1.14
C ASP A 82 16.98 -2.25 0.71
N LYS A 83 16.82 -1.84 -0.55
CA LYS A 83 15.57 -1.25 -1.05
C LYS A 83 14.91 -2.12 -2.10
N VAL A 84 13.59 -2.18 -2.03
CA VAL A 84 12.73 -2.79 -3.06
C VAL A 84 11.78 -1.74 -3.57
N VAL A 85 11.71 -1.60 -4.90
CA VAL A 85 10.82 -0.67 -5.58
C VAL A 85 9.76 -1.45 -6.31
N GLY A 86 8.49 -1.13 -6.07
CA GLY A 86 7.37 -1.74 -6.78
C GLY A 86 6.51 -0.70 -7.46
N ARG A 87 6.22 -0.91 -8.75
CA ARG A 87 5.21 -0.15 -9.49
C ARG A 87 3.96 -0.99 -9.55
N THR A 88 2.85 -0.47 -9.07
CA THR A 88 1.63 -1.24 -8.87
C THR A 88 0.44 -0.56 -9.52
N THR A 89 -0.42 -1.36 -10.16
CA THR A 89 -1.74 -0.92 -10.62
C THR A 89 -2.77 -1.31 -9.57
N VAL A 90 -3.57 -0.35 -9.14
CA VAL A 90 -4.60 -0.53 -8.13
C VAL A 90 -5.96 -0.33 -8.75
N THR A 91 -6.88 -1.24 -8.48
CA THR A 91 -8.28 -1.12 -8.88
C THR A 91 -9.18 -1.25 -7.67
N GLY A 92 -10.34 -0.61 -7.73
CA GLY A 92 -11.34 -0.73 -6.68
C GLY A 92 -12.61 0.02 -7.04
N THR A 93 -13.66 -0.15 -6.23
CA THR A 93 -14.91 0.56 -6.35
C THR A 93 -15.05 1.51 -5.16
N HIS A 94 -15.33 2.78 -5.43
CA HIS A 94 -15.46 3.83 -4.41
C HIS A 94 -16.75 3.64 -3.60
N GLN A 95 -16.62 2.97 -2.46
CA GLN A 95 -17.74 2.58 -1.59
C GLN A 95 -17.67 3.20 -0.20
N GLY A 96 -16.61 3.92 0.12
CA GLY A 96 -16.42 4.62 1.38
C GLY A 96 -15.95 6.05 1.15
N GLU A 97 -16.15 6.92 2.14
CA GLU A 97 -15.71 8.30 2.03
C GLU A 97 -14.21 8.38 1.76
N PHE A 98 -13.82 9.19 0.76
CA PHE A 98 -12.43 9.43 0.42
C PHE A 98 -12.19 10.94 0.33
N MET A 99 -11.33 11.44 1.21
CA MET A 99 -10.96 12.87 1.27
C MET A 99 -12.17 13.82 1.27
N GLY A 100 -13.17 13.49 2.08
CA GLY A 100 -14.40 14.27 2.19
C GLY A 100 -15.44 13.99 1.09
N VAL A 101 -15.16 13.07 0.17
CA VAL A 101 -16.08 12.73 -0.92
C VAL A 101 -16.90 11.51 -0.54
N ALA A 102 -18.22 11.66 -0.52
CA ALA A 102 -19.13 10.55 -0.25
C ALA A 102 -19.01 9.44 -1.30
N PRO A 103 -19.33 8.19 -0.96
CA PRO A 103 -19.24 7.07 -1.91
C PRO A 103 -20.00 7.33 -3.20
N THR A 104 -19.32 7.16 -4.34
CA THR A 104 -19.92 7.35 -5.67
C THR A 104 -20.31 6.06 -6.35
N GLY A 105 -19.83 4.91 -5.87
CA GLY A 105 -20.01 3.62 -6.53
C GLY A 105 -19.21 3.46 -7.82
N LYS A 106 -18.36 4.41 -8.16
CA LYS A 106 -17.57 4.38 -9.40
C LYS A 106 -16.34 3.50 -9.24
N SER A 107 -15.99 2.81 -10.34
CA SER A 107 -14.74 2.06 -10.43
C SER A 107 -13.58 3.01 -10.64
N VAL A 108 -12.45 2.75 -9.98
CA VAL A 108 -11.22 3.51 -10.14
C VAL A 108 -10.08 2.57 -10.51
N THR A 109 -9.14 3.10 -11.30
CA THR A 109 -7.87 2.45 -11.61
C THR A 109 -6.79 3.52 -11.50
N TYR A 110 -5.78 3.25 -10.70
CA TYR A 110 -4.67 4.19 -10.53
C TYR A 110 -3.36 3.46 -10.32
N ASN A 111 -2.26 4.18 -10.45
CA ASN A 111 -0.93 3.64 -10.24
C ASN A 111 -0.31 4.20 -8.97
N GLU A 112 0.59 3.41 -8.40
CA GLU A 112 1.45 3.84 -7.30
C GLU A 112 2.84 3.25 -7.47
N ILE A 113 3.83 3.95 -6.93
CA ILE A 113 5.20 3.46 -6.85
C ILE A 113 5.64 3.63 -5.41
N PHE A 114 6.06 2.52 -4.80
CA PHE A 114 6.57 2.52 -3.44
C PHE A 114 8.00 2.00 -3.39
N ILE A 115 8.78 2.57 -2.47
CA ILE A 115 10.10 2.08 -2.10
C ILE A 115 10.00 1.59 -0.66
N PHE A 116 10.33 0.33 -0.43
CA PHE A 116 10.45 -0.26 0.90
C PHE A 116 11.92 -0.45 1.21
N ARG A 117 12.38 0.12 2.32
CA ARG A 117 13.73 -0.17 2.84
C ARG A 117 13.64 -1.23 3.92
N PHE A 118 14.52 -2.21 3.85
CA PHE A 118 14.55 -3.36 4.74
C PHE A 118 15.77 -3.33 5.65
N ALA A 119 15.60 -3.81 6.87
CA ALA A 119 16.69 -4.11 7.79
C ALA A 119 16.31 -5.37 8.56
N HIS A 120 17.24 -6.32 8.62
CA HIS A 120 17.02 -7.62 9.29
C HIS A 120 15.75 -8.34 8.82
N GLY A 121 15.49 -8.27 7.51
CA GLY A 121 14.35 -8.95 6.89
C GLY A 121 13.00 -8.27 7.08
N ARG A 122 12.96 -7.08 7.68
CA ARG A 122 11.71 -6.35 7.94
C ARG A 122 11.74 -4.97 7.31
N VAL A 123 10.57 -4.49 6.90
CA VAL A 123 10.40 -3.13 6.40
C VAL A 123 10.62 -2.14 7.54
N VAL A 124 11.55 -1.20 7.35
CA VAL A 124 11.86 -0.16 8.35
C VAL A 124 11.49 1.24 7.86
N GLU A 125 11.27 1.41 6.57
CA GLU A 125 10.92 2.72 6.01
C GLU A 125 10.23 2.55 4.67
N THR A 126 9.24 3.40 4.39
CA THR A 126 8.55 3.42 3.10
C THR A 126 8.48 4.84 2.54
N TRP A 127 8.63 4.96 1.24
CA TRP A 127 8.33 6.15 0.45
C TRP A 127 7.40 5.74 -0.67
N GLY A 128 6.53 6.64 -1.08
CA GLY A 128 5.68 6.32 -2.22
C GLY A 128 4.99 7.51 -2.82
N VAL A 129 4.63 7.36 -4.07
CA VAL A 129 3.78 8.30 -4.80
C VAL A 129 2.55 7.53 -5.25
N VAL A 130 1.39 8.02 -4.85
CA VAL A 130 0.09 7.47 -5.21
C VAL A 130 -0.62 8.48 -6.09
N ASP A 131 -1.18 8.04 -7.21
CA ASP A 131 -1.88 8.95 -8.13
C ASP A 131 -3.27 9.30 -7.60
N VAL A 132 -3.29 10.18 -6.60
CA VAL A 132 -4.53 10.67 -5.99
C VAL A 132 -5.32 11.52 -6.99
N TYR A 133 -4.64 12.26 -7.85
CA TYR A 133 -5.29 13.06 -8.89
C TYR A 133 -6.15 12.19 -9.80
N ALA A 134 -5.62 11.05 -10.26
CA ALA A 134 -6.38 10.12 -11.09
C ALA A 134 -7.61 9.58 -10.36
N GLN A 135 -7.49 9.28 -9.07
CA GLN A 135 -8.63 8.84 -8.26
C GLN A 135 -9.70 9.93 -8.18
N MET A 136 -9.32 11.15 -7.85
CA MET A 136 -10.24 12.27 -7.70
C MET A 136 -10.95 12.60 -9.01
N ARG A 137 -10.24 12.52 -10.14
CA ARG A 137 -10.84 12.72 -11.46
C ARG A 137 -11.87 11.64 -11.79
N GLN A 138 -11.53 10.39 -11.50
CA GLN A 138 -12.41 9.24 -11.81
C GLN A 138 -13.68 9.22 -10.97
N ILE A 139 -13.61 9.68 -9.71
CA ILE A 139 -14.81 9.78 -8.87
C ILE A 139 -15.59 11.08 -9.08
N GLY A 140 -15.10 11.97 -9.96
CA GLY A 140 -15.85 13.13 -10.42
C GLY A 140 -15.64 14.41 -9.63
N VAL A 141 -14.63 14.48 -8.76
CA VAL A 141 -14.35 15.68 -7.95
C VAL A 141 -13.54 16.69 -8.75
N ILE A 142 -12.69 16.20 -9.64
CA ILE A 142 -11.86 17.04 -10.51
C ILE A 142 -12.35 16.84 -11.96
N PRO A 143 -12.49 17.89 -12.77
CA PRO A 143 -12.91 17.75 -14.16
C PRO A 143 -11.99 16.83 -14.96
N ALA A 144 -12.59 16.08 -15.87
CA ALA A 144 -11.87 15.14 -16.74
C ALA A 144 -11.02 15.91 -17.79
#